data_4fc8ea3ff946c8d7ca7583d1f3b0eb74
#
_entry.id   4fc8ea3ff946c8d7ca7583d1f3b0eb74
#
_cell.length_a   1.000
_cell.length_b   1.000
_cell.length_c   1.000
_cell.angle_alpha   90.00
_cell.angle_beta   90.00
_cell.angle_gamma   90.00
#
_symmetry.space_group_name_H-M   'P 1'
#
loop_
_entity.id
_entity.type
_entity.pdbx_description
1 polymer ?
#
loop_
_entity_poly.entity_id
_entity_poly.type
_entity_poly.pdbx_seq_one_letter_code
_entity_poly.pdbx_strand_id
1 'polypeptide(L)'
;MSIFKKLNRMVPIAAACFFSLSASTLSADNNQDSNYQYPNVYNKYLQPVATAIDYYSGMLYLFNYDNDKLIIVNPVSINGWPGNLPLQHTVILPEGDKIYITSDNTPEHPSYIIALKVNNIDWNAGTVALTVEAVMAADSPGTPSELPHVEAINDNQPIPNWLVGRGTQIHGPTLLPYSDYLYFTEFTSDRVRVVNHKTNELVSGLDPIVIPGYTEQTHGVNFNRSGTIGLGTGYFFDNSLIDVYKSNRETGELSVIGQIMLGDEKRHAALTHFVYWLDERYAVTASMQFDKTSLTSSSTIKIIPPSVWLLDTEKGTAKRIVDNTNKVNGHGVFRSASDLAVVNGKLYIAEEDTLDNTFANDGYISIFDLSDRNNPRFIKRLKPGKDLPAGYSVAHTISPTPDNRYLLVASWVSGYVLKIDTATDTVAKVWGPADGLVKPHGIFAAGGLR
;
A
#
# COMPACT_ATOMS: atom_id res chain seq x y z
N MET A 1 -34.10 -45.51 14.14
CA MET A 1 -35.02 -44.95 13.14
C MET A 1 -34.91 -43.45 13.23
N SER A 2 -34.05 -42.86 12.42
CA SER A 2 -33.78 -41.43 12.44
C SER A 2 -33.80 -40.91 11.01
N ILE A 3 -34.68 -39.97 10.76
CA ILE A 3 -34.94 -39.39 9.44
C ILE A 3 -34.10 -38.10 9.35
N PHE A 4 -33.02 -38.15 8.58
CA PHE A 4 -32.30 -36.95 8.20
C PHE A 4 -33.04 -36.26 7.04
N LYS A 5 -33.57 -35.08 7.28
CA LYS A 5 -34.02 -34.16 6.23
C LYS A 5 -32.83 -33.35 5.73
N LYS A 6 -32.42 -33.62 4.48
CA LYS A 6 -31.55 -32.76 3.69
C LYS A 6 -32.31 -31.47 3.35
N LEU A 7 -31.83 -30.32 3.80
CA LEU A 7 -32.20 -29.03 3.23
C LEU A 7 -31.19 -28.70 2.13
N ASN A 8 -31.61 -28.87 0.88
CA ASN A 8 -30.99 -28.25 -0.26
C ASN A 8 -31.28 -26.74 -0.23
N ARG A 9 -30.31 -25.91 0.08
CA ARG A 9 -30.38 -24.49 -0.24
C ARG A 9 -29.76 -24.29 -1.64
N MET A 10 -30.62 -24.12 -2.62
CA MET A 10 -30.29 -23.57 -3.92
C MET A 10 -29.93 -22.12 -3.71
N VAL A 11 -28.70 -21.77 -4.01
CA VAL A 11 -28.24 -20.38 -4.19
C VAL A 11 -28.64 -19.97 -5.60
N PRO A 12 -29.41 -18.92 -5.81
CA PRO A 12 -29.70 -18.44 -7.15
C PRO A 12 -28.44 -17.89 -7.80
N ILE A 13 -28.12 -18.44 -8.97
CA ILE A 13 -27.13 -17.88 -9.88
C ILE A 13 -27.65 -16.52 -10.33
N ALA A 14 -27.03 -15.45 -9.83
CA ALA A 14 -27.29 -14.11 -10.34
C ALA A 14 -26.74 -14.03 -11.76
N ALA A 15 -27.64 -13.82 -12.71
CA ALA A 15 -27.30 -13.57 -14.10
C ALA A 15 -26.46 -12.30 -14.22
N ALA A 16 -25.33 -12.42 -14.93
CA ALA A 16 -24.53 -11.28 -15.29
C ALA A 16 -25.36 -10.35 -16.21
N CYS A 17 -25.81 -9.24 -15.68
CA CYS A 17 -26.36 -8.16 -16.48
C CYS A 17 -25.20 -7.42 -17.14
N PHE A 18 -24.98 -7.69 -18.41
CA PHE A 18 -24.18 -6.82 -19.28
C PHE A 18 -24.95 -5.52 -19.49
N PHE A 19 -24.56 -4.45 -18.80
CA PHE A 19 -24.97 -3.12 -19.18
C PHE A 19 -24.09 -2.66 -20.35
N SER A 20 -24.69 -2.55 -21.51
CA SER A 20 -24.09 -1.82 -22.63
C SER A 20 -24.06 -0.33 -22.25
N LEU A 21 -22.92 0.16 -21.86
CA LEU A 21 -22.65 1.60 -21.79
C LEU A 21 -22.61 2.12 -23.22
N SER A 22 -23.56 3.01 -23.54
CA SER A 22 -23.54 3.79 -24.76
C SER A 22 -22.24 4.59 -24.82
N ALA A 23 -21.38 4.24 -25.76
CA ALA A 23 -20.15 4.96 -26.04
C ALA A 23 -20.51 6.36 -26.56
N SER A 24 -20.37 7.37 -25.71
CA SER A 24 -20.09 8.71 -26.17
C SER A 24 -18.66 8.71 -26.72
N THR A 25 -18.51 8.88 -28.01
CA THR A 25 -17.24 8.99 -28.71
C THR A 25 -16.46 10.19 -28.19
N LEU A 26 -15.60 9.95 -27.21
CA LEU A 26 -14.46 10.81 -26.95
C LEU A 26 -13.38 10.43 -27.97
N SER A 27 -13.06 11.37 -28.83
CA SER A 27 -11.98 11.23 -29.82
C SER A 27 -10.70 10.79 -29.11
N ALA A 28 -10.16 9.65 -29.55
CA ALA A 28 -8.85 9.19 -29.12
C ALA A 28 -7.80 10.15 -29.70
N ASP A 29 -7.31 11.07 -28.89
CA ASP A 29 -6.05 11.73 -29.15
C ASP A 29 -4.93 10.71 -29.00
N ASN A 30 -4.43 10.26 -30.16
CA ASN A 30 -3.23 9.46 -30.30
C ASN A 30 -1.99 10.33 -30.02
N ASN A 31 -1.78 10.77 -28.81
CA ASN A 31 -0.50 11.29 -28.37
C ASN A 31 0.17 10.26 -27.47
N GLN A 32 1.16 9.58 -28.05
CA GLN A 32 2.17 8.83 -27.33
C GLN A 32 3.05 9.84 -26.55
N ASP A 33 2.55 10.35 -25.43
CA ASP A 33 3.38 11.08 -24.49
C ASP A 33 4.04 10.08 -23.54
N SER A 34 5.26 9.67 -23.93
CA SER A 34 6.17 8.88 -23.11
C SER A 34 6.70 9.65 -21.89
N ASN A 35 6.25 10.87 -21.67
CA ASN A 35 6.55 11.72 -20.53
C ASN A 35 5.31 11.89 -19.63
N TYR A 36 4.87 10.79 -19.01
CA TYR A 36 3.83 10.88 -18.01
C TYR A 36 4.40 11.56 -16.75
N GLN A 37 4.40 12.86 -16.75
CA GLN A 37 4.57 13.66 -15.54
C GLN A 37 3.18 13.89 -14.96
N TYR A 38 2.96 13.45 -13.72
CA TYR A 38 1.81 13.94 -12.96
C TYR A 38 1.81 15.46 -13.05
N PRO A 39 0.70 16.11 -13.46
CA PRO A 39 0.71 17.55 -13.54
C PRO A 39 1.01 18.11 -12.18
N ASN A 40 1.84 19.10 -12.18
CA ASN A 40 2.24 19.96 -11.09
C ASN A 40 1.07 20.71 -10.40
N VAL A 41 -0.07 20.08 -10.18
CA VAL A 41 -1.19 20.73 -9.48
C VAL A 41 -0.83 20.98 -8.02
N TYR A 42 0.07 20.16 -7.46
CA TYR A 42 0.59 20.33 -6.11
C TYR A 42 1.94 21.08 -6.05
N ASN A 43 2.53 21.46 -7.18
CA ASN A 43 3.91 22.00 -7.25
C ASN A 43 4.11 23.34 -6.56
N LYS A 44 3.07 24.02 -6.15
CA LYS A 44 3.23 25.39 -5.61
C LYS A 44 3.57 25.43 -4.11
N TYR A 45 3.38 24.32 -3.38
CA TYR A 45 3.50 24.28 -1.91
C TYR A 45 4.18 23.03 -1.35
N LEU A 46 4.72 22.16 -2.20
CA LEU A 46 5.30 20.91 -1.72
C LEU A 46 6.59 21.17 -0.95
N GLN A 47 6.56 20.85 0.31
CA GLN A 47 7.77 20.72 1.11
C GLN A 47 8.47 19.41 0.72
N PRO A 48 9.81 19.39 0.56
CA PRO A 48 10.57 18.19 0.22
C PRO A 48 10.64 17.23 1.41
N VAL A 49 9.47 16.82 1.93
CA VAL A 49 9.34 16.03 3.14
C VAL A 49 8.69 14.70 2.84
N ALA A 50 9.23 13.65 3.43
CA ALA A 50 8.58 12.35 3.53
C ALA A 50 8.48 11.94 5.00
N THR A 51 7.50 11.11 5.31
CA THR A 51 7.30 10.55 6.65
C THR A 51 7.35 9.03 6.63
N ALA A 52 7.85 8.46 7.71
CA ALA A 52 7.71 7.05 8.04
C ALA A 52 7.47 6.90 9.53
N ILE A 53 6.89 5.78 9.93
CA ILE A 53 6.70 5.44 11.34
C ILE A 53 7.57 4.25 11.73
N ASP A 54 8.07 4.24 12.93
CA ASP A 54 8.73 3.05 13.48
C ASP A 54 7.68 2.15 14.12
N TYR A 55 7.49 1.01 13.50
CA TYR A 55 6.49 0.04 13.92
C TYR A 55 6.72 -0.54 15.32
N TYR A 56 7.98 -0.55 15.80
CA TYR A 56 8.34 -1.15 17.09
C TYR A 56 8.54 -0.10 18.19
N SER A 57 9.23 0.99 17.87
CA SER A 57 9.51 2.04 18.85
C SER A 57 8.45 3.14 18.89
N GLY A 58 7.56 3.19 17.91
CA GLY A 58 6.55 4.23 17.79
C GLY A 58 7.10 5.62 17.45
N MET A 59 8.35 5.69 16.93
CA MET A 59 8.93 6.98 16.52
C MET A 59 8.40 7.42 15.17
N LEU A 60 8.16 8.72 15.02
CA LEU A 60 7.86 9.36 13.75
C LEU A 60 9.16 9.89 13.14
N TYR A 61 9.40 9.53 11.90
CA TYR A 61 10.54 10.00 11.12
C TYR A 61 10.09 10.99 10.05
N LEU A 62 10.78 12.13 9.97
CA LEU A 62 10.62 13.12 8.90
C LEU A 62 11.94 13.20 8.11
N PHE A 63 11.86 12.99 6.83
CA PHE A 63 13.00 13.04 5.91
C PHE A 63 12.85 14.25 4.99
N ASN A 64 13.89 15.06 4.89
CA ASN A 64 13.98 16.02 3.82
C ASN A 64 14.85 15.41 2.70
N TYR A 65 14.21 15.10 1.58
CA TYR A 65 14.90 14.42 0.48
C TYR A 65 15.70 15.36 -0.43
N ASP A 66 15.61 16.69 -0.26
CA ASP A 66 16.45 17.64 -0.99
C ASP A 66 17.81 17.91 -0.30
N ASN A 67 17.80 18.01 1.02
CA ASN A 67 19.01 18.33 1.79
C ASN A 67 19.50 17.16 2.67
N ASP A 68 18.92 15.98 2.52
CA ASP A 68 19.31 14.74 3.22
C ASP A 68 19.21 14.79 4.75
N LYS A 69 18.35 15.67 5.29
CA LYS A 69 18.12 15.78 6.73
C LYS A 69 17.09 14.79 7.23
N LEU A 70 17.26 14.40 8.49
CA LEU A 70 16.34 13.54 9.23
C LEU A 70 15.99 14.20 10.56
N ILE A 71 14.71 14.17 10.91
CA ILE A 71 14.20 14.54 12.25
C ILE A 71 13.48 13.33 12.81
N ILE A 72 13.80 12.97 14.05
CA ILE A 72 13.16 11.87 14.78
C ILE A 72 12.32 12.48 15.89
N VAL A 73 11.04 12.12 15.94
CA VAL A 73 10.08 12.62 16.91
C VAL A 73 9.54 11.45 17.72
N ASN A 74 9.51 11.61 19.05
CA ASN A 74 8.73 10.74 19.91
C ASN A 74 7.29 11.30 20.00
N PRO A 75 6.29 10.67 19.39
CA PRO A 75 4.93 11.20 19.38
C PRO A 75 4.34 11.36 20.78
N VAL A 76 4.75 10.52 21.74
CA VAL A 76 4.28 10.61 23.15
C VAL A 76 4.64 11.97 23.80
N SER A 77 5.67 12.65 23.27
CA SER A 77 6.04 13.99 23.75
C SER A 77 5.16 15.12 23.20
N ILE A 78 4.30 14.84 22.21
CA ILE A 78 3.42 15.84 21.62
C ILE A 78 2.22 16.05 22.55
N ASN A 79 1.95 17.32 22.89
CA ASN A 79 0.80 17.64 23.73
C ASN A 79 -0.51 17.21 23.09
N GLY A 80 -1.34 16.49 23.84
CA GLY A 80 -2.61 15.92 23.37
C GLY A 80 -2.48 14.53 22.72
N TRP A 81 -1.28 13.93 22.70
CA TRP A 81 -1.10 12.58 22.22
C TRP A 81 -1.80 11.54 23.12
N PRO A 82 -2.54 10.56 22.55
CA PRO A 82 -3.44 9.70 23.34
C PRO A 82 -2.76 8.59 24.16
N GLY A 83 -1.44 8.53 24.22
CA GLY A 83 -0.73 7.53 25.02
C GLY A 83 0.30 6.73 24.24
N ASN A 84 0.72 5.59 24.78
CA ASN A 84 1.65 4.71 24.11
C ASN A 84 0.86 3.75 23.19
N LEU A 85 0.90 4.00 21.89
CA LEU A 85 0.12 3.28 20.88
C LEU A 85 1.02 2.46 19.96
N PRO A 86 0.57 1.28 19.51
CA PRO A 86 1.24 0.55 18.44
C PRO A 86 0.93 1.24 17.09
N LEU A 87 1.88 2.01 16.60
CA LEU A 87 1.72 2.80 15.38
C LEU A 87 1.93 1.95 14.12
N GLN A 88 1.16 2.22 13.06
CA GLN A 88 1.18 1.45 11.82
C GLN A 88 1.71 2.26 10.64
N HIS A 89 0.98 3.27 10.23
CA HIS A 89 1.27 4.06 9.04
C HIS A 89 1.25 5.55 9.34
N THR A 90 1.89 6.30 8.46
CA THR A 90 1.81 7.75 8.46
C THR A 90 1.68 8.26 7.03
N VAL A 91 1.06 9.40 6.86
CA VAL A 91 1.03 10.14 5.61
C VAL A 91 1.12 11.62 5.91
N ILE A 92 1.89 12.33 5.11
CA ILE A 92 1.92 13.80 5.13
C ILE A 92 1.15 14.32 3.92
N LEU A 93 0.26 15.29 4.14
CA LEU A 93 -0.49 15.89 3.05
C LEU A 93 0.43 16.65 2.09
N PRO A 94 0.00 16.87 0.84
CA PRO A 94 0.81 17.52 -0.18
C PRO A 94 1.33 18.89 0.22
N GLU A 95 0.55 19.65 0.99
CA GLU A 95 0.91 20.97 1.49
C GLU A 95 2.02 20.93 2.54
N GLY A 96 2.28 19.75 3.14
CA GLY A 96 3.28 19.55 4.16
C GLY A 96 2.93 20.10 5.54
N ASP A 97 1.69 20.54 5.72
CA ASP A 97 1.19 21.19 6.92
C ASP A 97 0.47 20.25 7.88
N LYS A 98 0.17 19.03 7.45
CA LYS A 98 -0.56 18.04 8.22
C LYS A 98 -0.05 16.63 8.01
N ILE A 99 0.08 15.90 9.12
CA ILE A 99 0.48 14.48 9.14
C ILE A 99 -0.65 13.69 9.77
N TYR A 100 -1.02 12.57 9.16
CA TYR A 100 -1.89 11.57 9.78
C TYR A 100 -1.07 10.36 10.19
N ILE A 101 -1.37 9.83 11.36
CA ILE A 101 -0.75 8.61 11.90
C ILE A 101 -1.86 7.65 12.30
N THR A 102 -1.69 6.38 11.99
CA THR A 102 -2.61 5.32 12.40
C THR A 102 -2.02 4.44 13.49
N SER A 103 -2.89 3.88 14.31
CA SER A 103 -2.51 2.89 15.32
C SER A 103 -3.41 1.67 15.27
N ASP A 104 -2.88 0.54 15.76
CA ASP A 104 -3.65 -0.69 15.94
C ASP A 104 -4.59 -0.62 17.14
N ASN A 105 -5.63 -1.45 17.10
CA ASN A 105 -6.47 -1.74 18.23
C ASN A 105 -5.72 -2.61 19.24
N THR A 106 -5.92 -2.29 20.51
CA THR A 106 -5.45 -3.10 21.64
C THR A 106 -6.59 -3.32 22.65
N PRO A 107 -6.45 -4.21 23.62
CA PRO A 107 -7.44 -4.34 24.69
C PRO A 107 -7.70 -3.03 25.45
N GLU A 108 -6.72 -2.13 25.50
CA GLU A 108 -6.78 -0.87 26.26
C GLU A 108 -7.17 0.32 25.40
N HIS A 109 -6.91 0.25 24.08
CA HIS A 109 -7.10 1.39 23.18
C HIS A 109 -7.81 0.97 21.90
N PRO A 110 -8.74 1.80 21.38
CA PRO A 110 -9.24 1.62 20.02
C PRO A 110 -8.11 1.83 19.00
N SER A 111 -8.33 1.41 17.77
CA SER A 111 -7.50 1.92 16.66
C SER A 111 -7.81 3.40 16.44
N TYR A 112 -6.74 4.17 16.24
CA TYR A 112 -6.85 5.61 16.05
C TYR A 112 -6.35 6.05 14.68
N ILE A 113 -6.97 7.11 14.17
CA ILE A 113 -6.42 7.98 13.14
C ILE A 113 -6.15 9.34 13.81
N ILE A 114 -4.89 9.73 13.88
CA ILE A 114 -4.45 10.92 14.62
C ILE A 114 -3.99 11.97 13.60
N ALA A 115 -4.58 13.15 13.65
CA ALA A 115 -4.19 14.29 12.83
C ALA A 115 -3.24 15.20 13.60
N LEU A 116 -2.06 15.43 13.05
CA LEU A 116 -1.04 16.36 13.57
C LEU A 116 -0.91 17.54 12.62
N LYS A 117 -0.98 18.74 13.17
CA LYS A 117 -0.59 19.96 12.50
C LYS A 117 0.91 20.14 12.55
N VAL A 118 1.52 20.43 11.42
CA VAL A 118 2.92 20.83 11.31
C VAL A 118 2.98 22.35 11.41
N ASN A 119 3.40 22.86 12.59
CA ASN A 119 3.48 24.32 12.80
C ASN A 119 4.78 24.89 12.24
N ASN A 120 5.88 24.16 12.34
CA ASN A 120 7.18 24.54 11.81
C ASN A 120 8.09 23.33 11.71
N ILE A 121 8.97 23.31 10.71
CA ILE A 121 10.08 22.37 10.59
C ILE A 121 11.37 23.19 10.44
N ASP A 122 12.26 23.09 11.42
CA ASP A 122 13.59 23.65 11.33
C ASP A 122 14.62 22.55 11.07
N TRP A 123 14.92 22.35 9.80
CA TRP A 123 15.89 21.35 9.35
C TRP A 123 17.32 21.64 9.81
N ASN A 124 17.67 22.90 10.11
CA ASN A 124 19.00 23.25 10.59
C ASN A 124 19.16 22.92 12.06
N ALA A 125 18.14 23.21 12.85
CA ALA A 125 18.11 22.86 14.27
C ALA A 125 17.76 21.36 14.48
N GLY A 126 17.26 20.64 13.46
CA GLY A 126 16.80 19.27 13.60
C GLY A 126 15.54 19.13 14.45
N THR A 127 14.64 20.12 14.41
CA THR A 127 13.43 20.16 15.24
C THR A 127 12.18 20.36 14.41
N VAL A 128 11.07 19.85 14.92
CA VAL A 128 9.73 20.08 14.36
C VAL A 128 8.75 20.43 15.48
N ALA A 129 7.90 21.40 15.25
CA ALA A 129 6.81 21.76 16.13
C ALA A 129 5.49 21.14 15.61
N LEU A 130 4.95 20.19 16.36
CA LEU A 130 3.71 19.49 16.06
C LEU A 130 2.65 19.75 17.12
N THR A 131 1.39 19.74 16.70
CA THR A 131 0.22 19.83 17.60
C THR A 131 -0.81 18.78 17.19
N VAL A 132 -1.33 18.03 18.14
CA VAL A 132 -2.48 17.14 17.89
C VAL A 132 -3.72 18.00 17.60
N GLU A 133 -4.27 17.89 16.39
CA GLU A 133 -5.52 18.56 16.00
C GLU A 133 -6.74 17.70 16.29
N ALA A 134 -6.62 16.38 16.05
CA ALA A 134 -7.70 15.44 16.29
C ALA A 134 -7.17 14.05 16.62
N VAL A 135 -7.95 13.34 17.43
CA VAL A 135 -7.79 11.90 17.70
C VAL A 135 -9.12 11.24 17.39
N MET A 136 -9.16 10.50 16.29
CA MET A 136 -10.37 9.85 15.80
C MET A 136 -10.31 8.36 16.14
N ALA A 137 -11.20 7.89 17.01
CA ALA A 137 -11.34 6.47 17.28
C ALA A 137 -12.13 5.81 16.13
N ALA A 138 -11.54 4.82 15.50
CA ALA A 138 -12.16 4.11 14.40
C ALA A 138 -13.03 2.92 14.87
N ASP A 139 -12.78 2.43 16.08
CA ASP A 139 -13.50 1.32 16.69
C ASP A 139 -13.55 1.48 18.22
N SER A 140 -13.85 0.40 18.94
CA SER A 140 -13.81 0.35 20.41
C SER A 140 -12.57 -0.42 20.88
N PRO A 141 -12.06 -0.18 22.10
CA PRO A 141 -10.98 -0.98 22.66
C PRO A 141 -11.31 -2.46 22.66
N GLY A 142 -10.34 -3.29 22.31
CA GLY A 142 -10.51 -4.75 22.25
C GLY A 142 -11.40 -5.25 21.13
N THR A 143 -11.70 -4.44 20.10
CA THR A 143 -12.39 -4.90 18.91
C THR A 143 -11.54 -5.99 18.22
N PRO A 144 -12.06 -7.23 18.11
CA PRO A 144 -11.29 -8.31 17.51
C PRO A 144 -11.08 -8.08 16.03
N SER A 145 -10.00 -8.65 15.51
CA SER A 145 -9.83 -8.81 14.05
C SER A 145 -10.98 -9.62 13.48
N GLU A 146 -11.56 -9.17 12.39
CA GLU A 146 -12.60 -9.90 11.65
C GLU A 146 -12.02 -10.89 10.64
N LEU A 147 -10.80 -11.37 10.86
CA LEU A 147 -10.16 -12.39 10.02
C LEU A 147 -10.86 -13.73 10.18
N PRO A 148 -11.83 -14.09 9.34
CA PRO A 148 -12.59 -15.33 9.50
C PRO A 148 -11.72 -16.58 9.25
N HIS A 149 -10.52 -16.41 8.71
CA HIS A 149 -9.65 -17.50 8.27
C HIS A 149 -8.39 -17.68 9.11
N VAL A 150 -8.13 -16.81 10.07
CA VAL A 150 -6.99 -17.00 11.01
C VAL A 150 -7.18 -18.28 11.82
N GLU A 151 -8.42 -18.67 12.10
CA GLU A 151 -8.73 -19.97 12.72
C GLU A 151 -8.47 -21.15 11.78
N ALA A 152 -8.65 -20.98 10.47
CA ALA A 152 -8.40 -22.03 9.48
C ALA A 152 -6.92 -22.24 9.16
N ILE A 153 -6.05 -21.28 9.47
CA ILE A 153 -4.58 -21.43 9.40
C ILE A 153 -4.07 -22.43 10.46
N ASN A 154 -4.91 -22.81 11.39
CA ASN A 154 -4.50 -23.41 12.68
C ASN A 154 -4.27 -24.92 12.70
N ASP A 155 -4.18 -25.60 11.58
CA ASP A 155 -3.81 -27.03 11.61
C ASP A 155 -2.29 -27.24 11.85
N ASN A 156 -1.72 -26.61 12.90
CA ASN A 156 -0.38 -26.79 13.45
C ASN A 156 0.73 -25.81 13.05
N GLN A 157 0.42 -24.66 12.48
CA GLN A 157 1.44 -23.63 12.29
C GLN A 157 1.15 -22.42 13.19
N PRO A 158 2.15 -21.86 13.88
CA PRO A 158 1.94 -20.64 14.65
C PRO A 158 1.53 -19.51 13.71
N ILE A 159 0.40 -18.89 14.01
CA ILE A 159 0.05 -17.58 13.40
C ILE A 159 1.26 -16.67 13.61
N PRO A 160 1.72 -15.97 12.57
CA PRO A 160 2.82 -15.03 12.75
C PRO A 160 2.58 -14.15 13.96
N ASN A 161 3.54 -14.02 14.85
CA ASN A 161 3.39 -13.27 16.10
C ASN A 161 2.88 -11.82 15.89
N TRP A 162 3.08 -11.27 14.72
CA TRP A 162 2.59 -9.95 14.34
C TRP A 162 1.07 -9.89 14.05
N LEU A 163 0.43 -11.05 13.81
CA LEU A 163 -1.03 -11.16 13.66
C LEU A 163 -1.75 -11.57 14.96
N VAL A 164 -1.02 -12.22 15.89
CA VAL A 164 -1.61 -12.77 17.10
C VAL A 164 -1.96 -11.67 18.09
N GLY A 165 -3.23 -11.62 18.50
CA GLY A 165 -3.68 -10.74 19.58
C GLY A 165 -3.81 -9.27 19.20
N ARG A 166 -3.68 -8.92 17.93
CA ARG A 166 -3.99 -7.59 17.43
C ARG A 166 -5.43 -7.54 16.97
N GLY A 167 -6.12 -6.48 17.36
CA GLY A 167 -7.45 -6.18 16.88
C GLY A 167 -7.40 -5.57 15.46
N THR A 168 -8.28 -4.64 15.21
CA THR A 168 -8.33 -3.91 13.93
C THR A 168 -7.02 -3.16 13.66
N GLN A 169 -6.50 -3.30 12.45
CA GLN A 169 -5.28 -2.63 11.98
C GLN A 169 -5.61 -1.67 10.86
N ILE A 170 -5.26 -0.40 11.03
CA ILE A 170 -5.53 0.64 10.04
C ILE A 170 -4.28 0.88 9.20
N HIS A 171 -4.39 0.59 7.92
CA HIS A 171 -3.33 0.64 6.92
C HIS A 171 -3.63 1.61 5.77
N GLY A 172 -2.74 1.67 4.83
CA GLY A 172 -2.92 2.16 3.47
C GLY A 172 -3.51 3.57 3.34
N PRO A 173 -2.95 4.61 4.00
CA PRO A 173 -3.46 5.97 3.86
C PRO A 173 -3.35 6.45 2.41
N THR A 174 -4.47 6.90 1.85
CA THR A 174 -4.54 7.38 0.46
C THR A 174 -5.44 8.60 0.34
N LEU A 175 -4.92 9.67 -0.24
CA LEU A 175 -5.69 10.87 -0.52
C LEU A 175 -6.46 10.69 -1.84
N LEU A 176 -7.78 10.96 -1.82
CA LEU A 176 -8.54 11.04 -3.06
C LEU A 176 -8.16 12.32 -3.81
N PRO A 177 -7.64 12.22 -5.04
CA PRO A 177 -7.21 13.39 -5.81
C PRO A 177 -8.30 14.45 -5.94
N TYR A 178 -7.94 15.71 -5.75
CA TYR A 178 -8.82 16.87 -5.87
C TYR A 178 -10.04 16.87 -4.94
N SER A 179 -9.91 16.27 -3.77
CA SER A 179 -10.97 16.21 -2.76
C SER A 179 -10.43 16.49 -1.37
N ASP A 180 -11.34 16.60 -0.41
CA ASP A 180 -11.01 16.75 1.02
C ASP A 180 -11.01 15.40 1.75
N TYR A 181 -11.01 14.27 1.03
CA TYR A 181 -11.16 12.95 1.63
C TYR A 181 -9.87 12.15 1.60
N LEU A 182 -9.57 11.58 2.76
CA LEU A 182 -8.45 10.66 2.99
C LEU A 182 -9.02 9.31 3.41
N TYR A 183 -8.54 8.24 2.78
CA TYR A 183 -8.97 6.88 3.04
C TYR A 183 -7.89 6.12 3.77
N PHE A 184 -8.33 5.23 4.66
CA PHE A 184 -7.48 4.27 5.36
C PHE A 184 -8.14 2.92 5.29
N THR A 185 -7.41 1.91 4.89
CA THR A 185 -7.92 0.55 4.83
C THR A 185 -7.77 -0.13 6.19
N GLU A 186 -8.76 -0.93 6.58
CA GLU A 186 -8.62 -1.82 7.72
C GLU A 186 -8.12 -3.18 7.24
N PHE A 187 -6.86 -3.43 7.47
CA PHE A 187 -6.18 -4.63 7.02
C PHE A 187 -6.76 -5.95 7.58
N THR A 188 -7.44 -5.88 8.70
CA THR A 188 -8.01 -7.04 9.40
C THR A 188 -9.54 -7.13 9.29
N SER A 189 -10.13 -6.32 8.42
CA SER A 189 -11.56 -6.30 8.13
C SER A 189 -11.80 -5.84 6.68
N ASP A 190 -13.04 -5.99 6.20
CA ASP A 190 -13.43 -5.52 4.85
C ASP A 190 -13.96 -4.08 4.91
N ARG A 191 -13.18 -3.19 5.52
CA ARG A 191 -13.60 -1.81 5.75
C ARG A 191 -12.58 -0.80 5.24
N VAL A 192 -13.10 0.33 4.83
CA VAL A 192 -12.30 1.53 4.50
C VAL A 192 -12.79 2.68 5.35
N ARG A 193 -11.89 3.28 6.11
CA ARG A 193 -12.17 4.49 6.89
C ARG A 193 -12.07 5.72 6.00
N VAL A 194 -12.96 6.66 6.21
CA VAL A 194 -13.02 7.91 5.44
C VAL A 194 -12.92 9.10 6.39
N VAL A 195 -11.91 9.91 6.20
CA VAL A 195 -11.67 11.13 6.97
C VAL A 195 -11.80 12.33 6.05
N ASN A 196 -12.53 13.34 6.48
CA ASN A 196 -12.43 14.66 5.87
C ASN A 196 -11.23 15.38 6.48
N HIS A 197 -10.17 15.61 5.69
CA HIS A 197 -8.93 16.20 6.20
C HIS A 197 -9.01 17.70 6.46
N LYS A 198 -10.08 18.38 6.05
CA LYS A 198 -10.32 19.78 6.38
C LYS A 198 -10.90 19.93 7.79
N THR A 199 -11.83 19.04 8.16
CA THR A 199 -12.46 19.07 9.49
C THR A 199 -11.75 18.16 10.49
N ASN A 200 -10.91 17.22 10.03
CA ASN A 200 -10.30 16.15 10.83
C ASN A 200 -11.33 15.27 11.52
N GLU A 201 -12.35 14.86 10.80
CA GLU A 201 -13.44 14.03 11.32
C GLU A 201 -13.66 12.82 10.41
N LEU A 202 -14.06 11.69 11.02
CA LEU A 202 -14.63 10.58 10.27
C LEU A 202 -15.93 11.02 9.61
N VAL A 203 -16.14 10.70 8.34
CA VAL A 203 -17.28 11.21 7.58
C VAL A 203 -18.56 10.54 8.03
N SER A 204 -19.41 11.27 8.75
CA SER A 204 -20.67 10.77 9.29
C SER A 204 -21.59 10.23 8.20
N GLY A 205 -22.12 9.03 8.41
CA GLY A 205 -23.02 8.33 7.50
C GLY A 205 -22.31 7.63 6.33
N LEU A 206 -20.98 7.79 6.22
CA LEU A 206 -20.16 7.11 5.22
C LEU A 206 -19.11 6.21 5.86
N ASP A 207 -18.47 6.65 6.96
CA ASP A 207 -17.46 5.86 7.68
C ASP A 207 -18.11 4.84 8.64
N PRO A 208 -17.67 3.57 8.65
CA PRO A 208 -16.82 2.93 7.68
C PRO A 208 -17.55 2.54 6.40
N ILE A 209 -16.86 2.62 5.27
CA ILE A 209 -17.33 1.97 4.04
C ILE A 209 -17.09 0.47 4.21
N VAL A 210 -18.17 -0.30 4.26
CA VAL A 210 -18.10 -1.76 4.31
C VAL A 210 -18.09 -2.31 2.88
N ILE A 211 -17.11 -3.15 2.59
CA ILE A 211 -16.95 -3.78 1.28
C ILE A 211 -17.51 -5.20 1.37
N PRO A 212 -18.75 -5.42 0.93
CA PRO A 212 -19.42 -6.70 1.17
C PRO A 212 -18.82 -7.80 0.30
N GLY A 213 -18.09 -8.74 0.91
CA GLY A 213 -17.84 -10.08 0.37
C GLY A 213 -17.03 -10.17 -0.92
N TYR A 214 -16.24 -9.14 -1.25
CA TYR A 214 -15.53 -9.09 -2.51
C TYR A 214 -14.04 -9.38 -2.36
N THR A 215 -13.33 -8.63 -1.56
CA THR A 215 -11.95 -8.95 -1.20
C THR A 215 -11.88 -9.14 0.29
N GLU A 216 -11.25 -10.20 0.71
CA GLU A 216 -10.90 -10.33 2.10
C GLU A 216 -9.66 -9.47 2.36
N GLN A 217 -9.78 -8.54 3.32
CA GLN A 217 -8.68 -7.73 3.83
C GLN A 217 -8.11 -6.71 2.85
N THR A 218 -8.86 -5.67 2.60
CA THR A 218 -8.39 -4.54 1.79
C THR A 218 -7.13 -3.92 2.39
N HIS A 219 -5.98 -4.13 1.74
CA HIS A 219 -4.70 -3.61 2.22
C HIS A 219 -4.45 -2.18 1.78
N GLY A 220 -4.87 -1.80 0.59
CA GLY A 220 -4.75 -0.45 0.06
C GLY A 220 -5.83 -0.13 -0.96
N VAL A 221 -6.23 1.13 -1.01
CA VAL A 221 -7.07 1.68 -2.09
C VAL A 221 -6.29 2.81 -2.73
N ASN A 222 -6.06 2.72 -4.03
CA ASN A 222 -5.32 3.74 -4.79
C ASN A 222 -6.18 4.25 -5.93
N PHE A 223 -6.14 5.57 -6.17
CA PHE A 223 -6.99 6.23 -7.16
C PHE A 223 -6.21 6.59 -8.41
N ASN A 224 -6.92 6.56 -9.57
CA ASN A 224 -6.41 7.15 -10.79
C ASN A 224 -6.24 8.67 -10.61
N ARG A 225 -5.56 9.30 -11.54
CA ARG A 225 -5.20 10.71 -11.45
C ARG A 225 -6.40 11.65 -11.32
N SER A 226 -7.50 11.34 -12.03
CA SER A 226 -8.73 12.14 -11.92
C SER A 226 -9.48 11.91 -10.61
N GLY A 227 -9.10 10.90 -9.82
CA GLY A 227 -9.81 10.53 -8.59
C GLY A 227 -11.22 9.99 -8.86
N THR A 228 -11.46 9.38 -10.02
CA THR A 228 -12.78 8.86 -10.38
C THR A 228 -12.90 7.35 -10.24
N ILE A 229 -11.77 6.66 -10.34
CA ILE A 229 -11.68 5.20 -10.18
C ILE A 229 -10.62 4.89 -9.12
N GLY A 230 -10.97 4.01 -8.20
CA GLY A 230 -10.05 3.43 -7.23
C GLY A 230 -9.85 1.94 -7.49
N LEU A 231 -8.71 1.41 -7.08
CA LEU A 231 -8.41 -0.01 -7.07
C LEU A 231 -8.03 -0.44 -5.67
N GLY A 232 -8.71 -1.46 -5.15
CA GLY A 232 -8.45 -2.04 -3.85
C GLY A 232 -7.68 -3.34 -3.96
N THR A 233 -6.63 -3.50 -3.16
CA THR A 233 -5.83 -4.73 -3.11
C THR A 233 -6.25 -5.58 -1.93
N GLY A 234 -6.35 -6.89 -2.13
CA GLY A 234 -6.54 -7.87 -1.06
C GLY A 234 -5.23 -8.52 -0.67
N TYR A 235 -4.94 -8.59 0.61
CA TYR A 235 -3.66 -9.09 1.10
C TYR A 235 -3.66 -10.57 1.45
N PHE A 236 -4.80 -11.14 1.82
CA PHE A 236 -4.87 -12.53 2.28
C PHE A 236 -5.92 -13.36 1.56
N PHE A 237 -5.59 -14.63 1.39
CA PHE A 237 -6.46 -15.77 1.11
C PHE A 237 -7.21 -15.79 -0.23
N ASP A 238 -7.47 -16.94 -0.70
CA ASP A 238 -8.34 -17.44 -1.78
C ASP A 238 -8.68 -16.50 -2.94
N ASN A 239 -8.21 -15.26 -2.89
CA ASN A 239 -8.72 -14.20 -3.70
C ASN A 239 -7.60 -13.46 -4.45
N SER A 240 -7.49 -13.75 -5.73
CA SER A 240 -6.64 -12.99 -6.64
C SER A 240 -7.42 -11.85 -7.31
N LEU A 241 -8.32 -11.21 -6.56
CA LEU A 241 -9.19 -10.16 -7.08
C LEU A 241 -8.68 -8.78 -6.65
N ILE A 242 -8.80 -7.83 -7.57
CA ILE A 242 -8.63 -6.40 -7.33
C ILE A 242 -10.01 -5.78 -7.45
N ASP A 243 -10.49 -5.15 -6.41
CA ASP A 243 -11.75 -4.42 -6.46
C ASP A 243 -11.61 -3.14 -7.26
N VAL A 244 -12.62 -2.85 -8.07
CA VAL A 244 -12.71 -1.61 -8.83
C VAL A 244 -13.80 -0.74 -8.21
N TYR A 245 -13.40 0.43 -7.72
CA TYR A 245 -14.29 1.40 -7.12
C TYR A 245 -14.56 2.57 -8.06
N LYS A 246 -15.79 3.01 -8.08
CA LYS A 246 -16.13 4.37 -8.49
C LYS A 246 -16.08 5.26 -7.25
N SER A 247 -15.38 6.37 -7.34
CA SER A 247 -15.27 7.35 -6.27
C SER A 247 -16.04 8.62 -6.60
N ASN A 248 -16.58 9.26 -5.57
CA ASN A 248 -17.22 10.56 -5.64
C ASN A 248 -16.39 11.59 -4.87
N ARG A 249 -15.73 12.50 -5.57
CA ARG A 249 -14.85 13.52 -4.97
C ARG A 249 -15.57 14.54 -4.10
N GLU A 250 -16.87 14.74 -4.31
CA GLU A 250 -17.67 15.70 -3.56
C GLU A 250 -18.18 15.13 -2.24
N THR A 251 -18.49 13.83 -2.21
CA THR A 251 -19.06 13.16 -1.03
C THR A 251 -18.09 12.23 -0.31
N GLY A 252 -17.00 11.81 -0.96
CA GLY A 252 -16.09 10.80 -0.44
C GLY A 252 -16.61 9.36 -0.55
N GLU A 253 -17.73 9.15 -1.25
CA GLU A 253 -18.31 7.82 -1.41
C GLU A 253 -17.46 6.94 -2.34
N LEU A 254 -17.31 5.65 -1.96
CA LEU A 254 -16.77 4.60 -2.81
C LEU A 254 -17.85 3.56 -3.06
N SER A 255 -18.02 3.21 -4.32
CA SER A 255 -18.96 2.15 -4.74
C SER A 255 -18.20 1.10 -5.54
N VAL A 256 -18.28 -0.17 -5.15
CA VAL A 256 -17.71 -1.27 -5.92
C VAL A 256 -18.47 -1.42 -7.23
N ILE A 257 -17.78 -1.29 -8.36
CA ILE A 257 -18.36 -1.38 -9.70
C ILE A 257 -17.92 -2.62 -10.48
N GLY A 258 -16.93 -3.35 -9.97
CA GLY A 258 -16.42 -4.57 -10.59
C GLY A 258 -15.20 -5.10 -9.89
N GLN A 259 -14.65 -6.16 -10.47
CA GLN A 259 -13.44 -6.82 -10.00
C GLN A 259 -12.55 -7.22 -11.15
N ILE A 260 -11.25 -7.17 -10.97
CA ILE A 260 -10.24 -7.67 -11.91
C ILE A 260 -9.59 -8.88 -11.29
N MET A 261 -9.70 -10.04 -11.97
CA MET A 261 -9.05 -11.28 -11.53
C MET A 261 -7.60 -11.33 -11.99
N LEU A 262 -6.69 -11.61 -11.06
CA LEU A 262 -5.29 -11.91 -11.36
C LEU A 262 -5.15 -13.41 -11.61
N GLY A 263 -4.90 -13.77 -12.89
CA GLY A 263 -4.85 -15.17 -13.31
C GLY A 263 -6.17 -15.67 -13.87
N ASP A 264 -6.26 -16.96 -14.08
CA ASP A 264 -7.30 -17.63 -14.86
C ASP A 264 -8.20 -18.56 -14.01
N GLU A 265 -7.91 -18.72 -12.71
CA GLU A 265 -8.67 -19.59 -11.82
C GLU A 265 -8.98 -18.94 -10.46
N LYS A 266 -10.22 -19.12 -10.01
CA LYS A 266 -10.71 -18.62 -8.71
C LYS A 266 -10.00 -19.19 -7.47
N ARG A 267 -9.08 -20.13 -7.63
CA ARG A 267 -8.34 -20.78 -6.54
C ARG A 267 -6.87 -20.39 -6.52
N HIS A 268 -6.49 -19.34 -7.22
CA HIS A 268 -5.15 -18.79 -7.18
C HIS A 268 -5.13 -17.60 -6.22
N ALA A 269 -4.28 -17.63 -5.22
CA ALA A 269 -4.05 -16.51 -4.33
C ALA A 269 -2.88 -15.68 -4.86
N ALA A 270 -3.15 -14.43 -5.20
CA ALA A 270 -2.14 -13.43 -5.47
C ALA A 270 -2.19 -12.41 -4.34
N LEU A 271 -1.19 -12.44 -3.48
CA LEU A 271 -1.11 -11.52 -2.34
C LEU A 271 -0.65 -10.16 -2.86
N THR A 272 -1.59 -9.27 -3.11
CA THR A 272 -1.29 -7.94 -3.66
C THR A 272 -1.21 -6.91 -2.54
N HIS A 273 -0.15 -6.09 -2.59
CA HIS A 273 0.10 -5.11 -1.55
C HIS A 273 -0.45 -3.74 -1.93
N PHE A 274 0.00 -3.19 -3.06
CA PHE A 274 -0.45 -1.90 -3.56
C PHE A 274 -0.64 -1.90 -5.07
N VAL A 275 -1.37 -0.88 -5.55
CA VAL A 275 -1.53 -0.59 -6.97
C VAL A 275 -0.84 0.73 -7.29
N TYR A 276 -0.21 0.82 -8.44
CA TYR A 276 0.32 2.06 -8.98
C TYR A 276 -0.34 2.37 -10.34
N TRP A 277 -0.92 3.54 -10.47
CA TRP A 277 -1.58 3.96 -11.70
C TRP A 277 -0.58 4.46 -12.73
N LEU A 278 -0.71 3.98 -13.97
CA LEU A 278 0.09 4.43 -15.11
C LEU A 278 -0.57 5.61 -15.82
N ASP A 279 -1.88 5.56 -15.95
CA ASP A 279 -2.73 6.57 -16.57
C ASP A 279 -4.17 6.43 -16.02
N GLU A 280 -5.16 7.06 -16.66
CA GLU A 280 -6.56 6.99 -16.22
C GLU A 280 -7.20 5.60 -16.35
N ARG A 281 -6.61 4.71 -17.13
CA ARG A 281 -7.13 3.39 -17.44
C ARG A 281 -6.26 2.25 -16.93
N TYR A 282 -4.95 2.39 -17.06
CA TYR A 282 -4.02 1.30 -16.75
C TYR A 282 -3.35 1.51 -15.40
N ALA A 283 -3.21 0.40 -14.68
CA ALA A 283 -2.46 0.36 -13.45
C ALA A 283 -1.57 -0.89 -13.40
N VAL A 284 -0.62 -0.94 -12.49
CA VAL A 284 0.19 -2.11 -12.20
C VAL A 284 0.09 -2.46 -10.73
N THR A 285 0.14 -3.75 -10.43
CA THR A 285 0.23 -4.27 -9.08
C THR A 285 1.24 -5.41 -9.01
N ALA A 286 1.81 -5.59 -7.84
CA ALA A 286 2.72 -6.69 -7.57
C ALA A 286 2.06 -7.73 -6.68
N SER A 287 2.34 -9.00 -6.92
CA SER A 287 1.95 -10.09 -6.04
C SER A 287 3.16 -10.61 -5.27
N MET A 288 3.01 -10.66 -3.97
CA MET A 288 3.99 -11.24 -3.05
C MET A 288 3.88 -12.76 -3.04
N GLN A 289 4.93 -13.42 -2.59
CA GLN A 289 4.90 -14.85 -2.25
C GLN A 289 5.17 -15.01 -0.76
N PHE A 290 4.23 -15.63 -0.07
CA PHE A 290 4.48 -16.15 1.27
C PHE A 290 4.71 -17.65 1.21
N ASP A 291 5.31 -18.20 2.24
CA ASP A 291 5.46 -19.65 2.37
C ASP A 291 4.06 -20.30 2.38
N LYS A 292 3.90 -21.28 1.53
CA LYS A 292 2.69 -22.08 1.41
C LYS A 292 2.16 -22.62 2.72
N THR A 293 3.08 -22.93 3.64
CA THR A 293 2.75 -23.58 4.90
C THR A 293 2.21 -22.61 5.94
N SER A 294 2.47 -21.31 5.80
CA SER A 294 2.07 -20.31 6.79
C SER A 294 0.71 -19.66 6.52
N LEU A 295 0.16 -19.76 5.31
CA LEU A 295 -1.00 -18.97 4.91
C LEU A 295 -2.19 -19.75 4.38
N THR A 296 -2.06 -21.03 4.04
CA THR A 296 -3.18 -21.81 3.54
C THR A 296 -3.23 -23.19 4.20
N SER A 297 -4.24 -23.44 5.01
CA SER A 297 -4.58 -24.77 5.47
C SER A 297 -5.18 -25.64 4.35
N SER A 298 -5.54 -25.04 3.24
CA SER A 298 -6.14 -25.76 2.11
C SER A 298 -5.07 -26.18 1.12
N SER A 299 -4.86 -27.49 1.02
CA SER A 299 -4.04 -28.11 -0.02
C SER A 299 -4.53 -27.82 -1.45
N THR A 300 -5.69 -27.17 -1.59
CA THR A 300 -6.34 -26.88 -2.88
C THR A 300 -6.05 -25.49 -3.41
N ILE A 301 -5.48 -24.58 -2.59
CA ILE A 301 -5.13 -23.24 -3.03
C ILE A 301 -3.73 -23.25 -3.64
N LYS A 302 -3.66 -22.74 -4.83
CA LYS A 302 -2.40 -22.56 -5.54
C LYS A 302 -1.97 -21.10 -5.45
N ILE A 303 -0.88 -20.85 -4.75
CA ILE A 303 -0.29 -19.52 -4.67
C ILE A 303 0.30 -19.17 -6.04
N ILE A 304 -0.08 -18.02 -6.58
CA ILE A 304 0.53 -17.46 -7.77
C ILE A 304 1.97 -17.06 -7.43
N PRO A 305 2.96 -17.49 -8.24
CA PRO A 305 4.33 -17.05 -8.02
C PRO A 305 4.45 -15.53 -8.05
N PRO A 306 5.43 -14.92 -7.37
CA PRO A 306 5.67 -13.49 -7.40
C PRO A 306 5.66 -12.96 -8.82
N SER A 307 4.88 -11.94 -9.07
CA SER A 307 4.64 -11.44 -10.42
C SER A 307 4.16 -9.99 -10.39
N VAL A 308 4.30 -9.31 -11.51
CA VAL A 308 3.72 -7.99 -11.73
C VAL A 308 2.64 -8.09 -12.79
N TRP A 309 1.52 -7.44 -12.53
CA TRP A 309 0.32 -7.48 -13.36
C TRP A 309 0.00 -6.09 -13.89
N LEU A 310 -0.27 -5.99 -15.18
CA LEU A 310 -0.88 -4.84 -15.83
C LEU A 310 -2.39 -5.00 -15.78
N LEU A 311 -3.06 -4.04 -15.20
CA LEU A 311 -4.51 -3.97 -15.04
C LEU A 311 -5.09 -3.03 -16.11
N ASP A 312 -6.15 -3.47 -16.80
CA ASP A 312 -6.95 -2.65 -17.72
C ASP A 312 -8.34 -2.47 -17.10
N THR A 313 -8.58 -1.32 -16.50
CA THR A 313 -9.81 -1.05 -15.74
C THR A 313 -11.04 -0.92 -16.62
N GLU A 314 -10.91 -0.50 -17.88
CA GLU A 314 -12.03 -0.45 -18.82
C GLU A 314 -12.47 -1.83 -19.28
N LYS A 315 -11.52 -2.76 -19.43
CA LYS A 315 -11.83 -4.14 -19.84
C LYS A 315 -12.08 -5.08 -18.66
N GLY A 316 -11.72 -4.67 -17.45
CA GLY A 316 -11.78 -5.52 -16.26
C GLY A 316 -10.84 -6.71 -16.39
N THR A 317 -9.63 -6.53 -16.94
CA THR A 317 -8.68 -7.62 -17.19
C THR A 317 -7.30 -7.33 -16.64
N ALA A 318 -6.59 -8.41 -16.27
CA ALA A 318 -5.20 -8.34 -15.86
C ALA A 318 -4.31 -9.17 -16.80
N LYS A 319 -3.10 -8.68 -17.04
CA LYS A 319 -2.06 -9.38 -17.77
C LYS A 319 -0.79 -9.44 -16.92
N ARG A 320 -0.27 -10.63 -16.68
CA ARG A 320 1.03 -10.81 -16.05
C ARG A 320 2.13 -10.33 -17.01
N ILE A 321 2.90 -9.35 -16.59
CA ILE A 321 3.94 -8.70 -17.41
C ILE A 321 5.35 -9.00 -16.94
N VAL A 322 5.53 -9.34 -15.66
CA VAL A 322 6.80 -9.82 -15.09
C VAL A 322 6.50 -11.04 -14.22
N ASP A 323 7.34 -12.05 -14.32
CA ASP A 323 7.14 -13.34 -13.68
C ASP A 323 8.50 -13.90 -13.22
N ASN A 324 8.53 -14.52 -12.07
CA ASN A 324 9.73 -15.16 -11.55
C ASN A 324 9.98 -16.57 -12.13
N THR A 325 8.94 -17.22 -12.67
CA THR A 325 9.05 -18.57 -13.24
C THR A 325 9.63 -18.56 -14.65
N ASN A 326 9.31 -17.52 -15.40
CA ASN A 326 9.92 -17.28 -16.68
C ASN A 326 11.19 -16.50 -16.43
N LYS A 327 12.28 -16.97 -16.98
CA LYS A 327 13.45 -16.14 -17.19
C LYS A 327 13.12 -15.09 -18.26
N VAL A 328 12.04 -14.33 -18.03
CA VAL A 328 11.66 -13.24 -18.90
C VAL A 328 12.84 -12.31 -18.94
N ASN A 329 13.39 -12.13 -20.10
CA ASN A 329 14.60 -11.36 -20.37
C ASN A 329 15.89 -11.91 -19.74
N GLY A 330 16.00 -13.20 -19.49
CA GLY A 330 17.21 -13.85 -19.01
C GLY A 330 17.55 -13.58 -17.54
N HIS A 331 16.65 -12.94 -16.78
CA HIS A 331 16.89 -12.56 -15.40
C HIS A 331 16.21 -13.53 -14.47
N GLY A 332 17.00 -14.09 -13.58
CA GLY A 332 16.50 -14.93 -12.51
C GLY A 332 15.60 -14.12 -11.58
N VAL A 333 14.57 -14.75 -11.19
CA VAL A 333 13.76 -14.69 -9.99
C VAL A 333 13.90 -13.42 -9.16
N PHE A 334 12.91 -12.52 -9.24
CA PHE A 334 12.63 -11.72 -8.06
C PHE A 334 11.73 -12.54 -7.13
N ARG A 335 11.96 -12.48 -5.82
CA ARG A 335 11.36 -13.42 -4.90
C ARG A 335 10.01 -13.01 -4.38
N SER A 336 9.84 -11.78 -3.97
CA SER A 336 8.58 -11.30 -3.43
C SER A 336 8.43 -9.84 -3.75
N ALA A 337 7.56 -9.50 -4.67
CA ALA A 337 7.30 -8.12 -5.04
C ALA A 337 6.35 -7.50 -4.00
N SER A 338 6.90 -6.77 -3.02
CA SER A 338 6.10 -6.12 -1.97
C SER A 338 5.40 -4.88 -2.52
N ASP A 339 6.17 -3.92 -2.97
CA ASP A 339 5.64 -2.65 -3.46
C ASP A 339 6.32 -2.26 -4.76
N LEU A 340 5.72 -1.34 -5.48
CA LEU A 340 6.25 -0.89 -6.76
C LEU A 340 5.94 0.58 -7.02
N ALA A 341 6.76 1.19 -7.86
CA ALA A 341 6.50 2.52 -8.39
C ALA A 341 6.91 2.61 -9.85
N VAL A 342 6.26 3.49 -10.61
CA VAL A 342 6.65 3.80 -11.98
C VAL A 342 7.07 5.24 -12.08
N VAL A 343 8.32 5.46 -12.46
CA VAL A 343 8.92 6.79 -12.55
C VAL A 343 9.75 6.90 -13.81
N ASN A 344 9.52 7.96 -14.59
CA ASN A 344 10.27 8.24 -15.81
C ASN A 344 10.31 7.03 -16.78
N GLY A 345 9.17 6.33 -16.94
CA GLY A 345 9.06 5.16 -17.81
C GLY A 345 9.75 3.90 -17.30
N LYS A 346 10.21 3.90 -16.06
CA LYS A 346 10.81 2.74 -15.40
C LYS A 346 9.91 2.21 -14.29
N LEU A 347 9.81 0.89 -14.21
CA LEU A 347 9.15 0.18 -13.11
C LEU A 347 10.23 -0.22 -12.10
N TYR A 348 10.07 0.22 -10.86
CA TYR A 348 10.88 -0.16 -9.71
C TYR A 348 10.06 -1.09 -8.82
N ILE A 349 10.64 -2.22 -8.44
CA ILE A 349 9.98 -3.24 -7.63
C ILE A 349 10.79 -3.41 -6.35
N ALA A 350 10.16 -3.12 -5.21
CA ALA A 350 10.70 -3.45 -3.90
C ALA A 350 10.48 -4.95 -3.63
N GLU A 351 11.56 -5.67 -3.36
CA GLU A 351 11.51 -7.10 -3.14
C GLU A 351 11.65 -7.42 -1.65
N GLU A 352 10.63 -8.06 -1.11
CA GLU A 352 10.57 -8.51 0.25
C GLU A 352 10.63 -10.03 0.27
N ASP A 353 11.77 -10.61 0.71
CA ASP A 353 11.87 -12.05 0.86
C ASP A 353 11.29 -12.51 2.19
N THR A 354 10.12 -13.12 2.11
CA THR A 354 9.42 -13.68 3.26
C THR A 354 9.35 -15.21 3.22
N LEU A 355 10.02 -15.85 2.24
CA LEU A 355 9.83 -17.27 1.93
C LEU A 355 10.23 -18.22 3.05
N ASP A 356 11.11 -17.82 3.93
CA ASP A 356 11.62 -18.68 5.00
C ASP A 356 11.27 -18.18 6.40
N ASN A 357 10.40 -17.19 6.52
CA ASN A 357 10.06 -16.53 7.79
C ASN A 357 11.27 -16.00 8.57
N THR A 358 12.46 -16.06 8.01
CA THR A 358 13.65 -15.58 8.68
C THR A 358 13.89 -14.12 8.44
N PHE A 359 13.24 -13.53 7.41
CA PHE A 359 13.46 -12.16 6.93
C PHE A 359 14.94 -11.85 6.72
N ALA A 360 15.74 -12.91 6.53
CA ALA A 360 17.11 -12.82 6.95
C ALA A 360 18.00 -12.15 5.95
N ASN A 361 17.71 -12.13 4.65
CA ASN A 361 18.82 -11.82 3.76
C ASN A 361 18.55 -11.15 2.43
N ASP A 362 17.32 -10.99 1.99
CA ASP A 362 17.11 -10.54 0.62
C ASP A 362 16.15 -9.34 0.53
N GLY A 363 16.72 -8.16 0.45
CA GLY A 363 16.02 -6.94 0.07
C GLY A 363 16.63 -6.42 -1.22
N TYR A 364 15.98 -6.67 -2.34
CA TYR A 364 16.44 -6.18 -3.65
C TYR A 364 15.52 -5.09 -4.16
N ILE A 365 16.02 -4.31 -5.12
CA ILE A 365 15.19 -3.41 -5.90
C ILE A 365 15.46 -3.72 -7.37
N SER A 366 14.46 -4.30 -8.03
CA SER A 366 14.52 -4.62 -9.45
C SER A 366 13.98 -3.47 -10.29
N ILE A 367 14.63 -3.18 -11.41
CA ILE A 367 14.33 -2.06 -12.27
C ILE A 367 14.10 -2.57 -13.69
N PHE A 368 12.95 -2.19 -14.27
CA PHE A 368 12.55 -2.53 -15.63
C PHE A 368 12.23 -1.27 -16.43
N ASP A 369 12.56 -1.29 -17.72
CA ASP A 369 12.07 -0.32 -18.69
C ASP A 369 10.62 -0.68 -19.04
N LEU A 370 9.71 0.25 -18.85
CA LEU A 370 8.28 0.11 -19.09
C LEU A 370 7.82 0.82 -20.38
N SER A 371 8.72 1.17 -21.28
CA SER A 371 8.38 1.79 -22.56
C SER A 371 7.41 0.94 -23.39
N ASP A 372 7.51 -0.38 -23.30
CA ASP A 372 6.43 -1.32 -23.66
C ASP A 372 5.81 -1.88 -22.38
N ARG A 373 4.65 -1.33 -21.99
CA ARG A 373 3.94 -1.75 -20.77
C ARG A 373 3.53 -3.23 -20.78
N ASN A 374 3.42 -3.82 -21.97
CA ASN A 374 3.02 -5.22 -22.13
C ASN A 374 4.20 -6.19 -22.03
N ASN A 375 5.42 -5.69 -22.14
CA ASN A 375 6.64 -6.51 -22.16
C ASN A 375 7.81 -5.71 -21.55
N PRO A 376 7.80 -5.45 -20.23
CA PRO A 376 8.86 -4.72 -19.57
C PRO A 376 10.22 -5.37 -19.78
N ARG A 377 11.23 -4.56 -20.03
CA ARG A 377 12.59 -5.01 -20.23
C ARG A 377 13.44 -4.78 -18.98
N PHE A 378 14.04 -5.84 -18.46
CA PHE A 378 14.92 -5.74 -17.29
C PHE A 378 16.10 -4.78 -17.55
N ILE A 379 16.37 -3.88 -16.63
CA ILE A 379 17.52 -2.97 -16.66
C ILE A 379 18.59 -3.47 -15.70
N LYS A 380 18.28 -3.53 -14.41
CA LYS A 380 19.21 -4.00 -13.37
C LYS A 380 18.47 -4.34 -12.07
N ARG A 381 19.21 -4.93 -11.16
CA ARG A 381 18.77 -5.21 -9.80
C ARG A 381 19.80 -4.67 -8.82
N LEU A 382 19.38 -3.80 -7.91
CA LEU A 382 20.22 -3.29 -6.83
C LEU A 382 20.30 -4.38 -5.75
N LYS A 383 21.52 -4.65 -5.30
CA LYS A 383 21.83 -5.79 -4.40
C LYS A 383 22.48 -5.35 -3.10
N PRO A 384 22.09 -5.94 -1.96
CA PRO A 384 22.78 -5.74 -0.69
C PRO A 384 24.28 -6.04 -0.78
N GLY A 385 25.08 -5.24 -0.11
CA GLY A 385 26.53 -5.35 -0.10
C GLY A 385 27.24 -4.92 -1.38
N LYS A 386 26.49 -4.55 -2.42
CA LYS A 386 27.04 -4.03 -3.69
C LYS A 386 26.50 -2.64 -4.00
N ASP A 387 25.22 -2.56 -4.25
CA ASP A 387 24.53 -1.32 -4.65
C ASP A 387 23.76 -0.71 -3.46
N LEU A 388 23.39 -1.55 -2.49
CA LEU A 388 22.68 -1.23 -1.26
C LEU A 388 23.59 -1.52 -0.05
N PRO A 389 23.27 -0.99 1.15
CA PRO A 389 24.02 -1.32 2.37
C PRO A 389 24.13 -2.83 2.61
N ALA A 390 25.24 -3.29 3.15
CA ALA A 390 25.49 -4.73 3.35
C ALA A 390 24.46 -5.43 4.25
N GLY A 391 23.86 -4.71 5.19
CA GLY A 391 22.81 -5.24 6.06
C GLY A 391 21.38 -4.97 5.57
N TYR A 392 21.20 -4.45 4.35
CA TYR A 392 19.88 -4.16 3.82
C TYR A 392 19.12 -5.44 3.50
N SER A 393 17.90 -5.53 4.02
CA SER A 393 16.98 -6.64 3.77
C SER A 393 15.54 -6.13 3.70
N VAL A 394 14.65 -6.88 3.08
CA VAL A 394 13.20 -6.64 3.08
C VAL A 394 12.86 -5.21 2.61
N ALA A 395 13.06 -4.93 1.33
CA ALA A 395 12.55 -3.71 0.71
C ALA A 395 11.02 -3.77 0.73
N HIS A 396 10.38 -2.90 1.53
CA HIS A 396 8.94 -3.01 1.83
C HIS A 396 8.09 -1.98 1.11
N THR A 397 8.30 -0.70 1.39
CA THR A 397 7.51 0.38 0.79
C THR A 397 8.38 1.26 -0.09
N ILE A 398 7.79 1.71 -1.19
CA ILE A 398 8.45 2.58 -2.15
C ILE A 398 7.56 3.78 -2.45
N SER A 399 8.12 5.00 -2.36
CA SER A 399 7.39 6.24 -2.63
C SER A 399 8.20 7.13 -3.56
N PRO A 400 7.67 7.49 -4.73
CA PRO A 400 8.30 8.49 -5.58
C PRO A 400 8.18 9.88 -4.96
N THR A 401 9.19 10.72 -5.18
CA THR A 401 9.05 12.15 -4.91
C THR A 401 8.19 12.81 -6.00
N PRO A 402 7.44 13.89 -5.68
CA PRO A 402 6.52 14.52 -6.63
C PRO A 402 7.16 14.99 -7.94
N ASP A 403 8.46 15.33 -7.90
CA ASP A 403 9.25 15.74 -9.06
C ASP A 403 9.84 14.55 -9.84
N ASN A 404 9.59 13.32 -9.39
CA ASN A 404 10.11 12.08 -9.95
C ASN A 404 11.65 11.98 -9.99
N ARG A 405 12.38 12.83 -9.25
CA ARG A 405 13.85 12.77 -9.17
C ARG A 405 14.33 11.63 -8.32
N TYR A 406 13.59 11.31 -7.28
CA TYR A 406 13.99 10.29 -6.32
C TYR A 406 12.87 9.30 -6.04
N LEU A 407 13.29 8.11 -5.62
CA LEU A 407 12.45 7.13 -4.94
C LEU A 407 12.95 6.97 -3.51
N LEU A 408 12.03 6.95 -2.57
CA LEU A 408 12.30 6.63 -1.18
C LEU A 408 11.85 5.19 -0.93
N VAL A 409 12.74 4.36 -0.39
CA VAL A 409 12.46 2.94 -0.14
C VAL A 409 12.77 2.62 1.31
N ALA A 410 11.76 2.17 2.06
CA ALA A 410 11.92 1.78 3.44
C ALA A 410 12.11 0.26 3.58
N SER A 411 12.97 -0.12 4.50
CA SER A 411 13.14 -1.49 4.97
C SER A 411 12.78 -1.56 6.45
N TRP A 412 11.61 -2.11 6.73
CA TRP A 412 11.13 -2.18 8.11
C TRP A 412 11.84 -3.22 8.97
N VAL A 413 12.57 -4.16 8.37
CA VAL A 413 13.33 -5.18 9.12
C VAL A 413 14.75 -4.72 9.42
N SER A 414 15.44 -4.18 8.41
CA SER A 414 16.86 -3.81 8.54
C SER A 414 17.12 -2.39 8.99
N GLY A 415 16.06 -1.57 9.14
CA GLY A 415 16.20 -0.22 9.69
C GLY A 415 16.78 0.81 8.73
N TYR A 416 16.57 0.64 7.42
CA TYR A 416 17.07 1.57 6.41
C TYR A 416 15.95 2.30 5.67
N VAL A 417 16.24 3.54 5.31
CA VAL A 417 15.53 4.27 4.25
C VAL A 417 16.57 4.68 3.21
N LEU A 418 16.27 4.35 1.96
CA LEU A 418 17.13 4.68 0.81
C LEU A 418 16.50 5.80 0.01
N LYS A 419 17.32 6.73 -0.48
CA LYS A 419 16.97 7.67 -1.54
C LYS A 419 17.69 7.25 -2.81
N ILE A 420 16.92 6.85 -3.83
CA ILE A 420 17.43 6.39 -5.11
C ILE A 420 17.24 7.50 -6.14
N ASP A 421 18.28 7.88 -6.82
CA ASP A 421 18.23 8.80 -7.96
C ASP A 421 17.70 8.06 -9.19
N THR A 422 16.57 8.52 -9.74
CA THR A 422 15.86 7.85 -10.84
C THR A 422 16.52 8.06 -12.20
N ALA A 423 17.40 9.07 -12.33
CA ALA A 423 18.13 9.30 -13.57
C ALA A 423 19.30 8.32 -13.72
N THR A 424 19.97 8.00 -12.61
CA THR A 424 21.15 7.12 -12.59
C THR A 424 20.85 5.71 -12.10
N ASP A 425 19.70 5.49 -11.48
CA ASP A 425 19.31 4.25 -10.81
C ASP A 425 20.33 3.83 -9.71
N THR A 426 20.81 4.80 -8.95
CA THR A 426 21.79 4.57 -7.88
C THR A 426 21.28 5.14 -6.56
N VAL A 427 21.76 4.60 -5.45
CA VAL A 427 21.48 5.15 -4.13
C VAL A 427 22.21 6.46 -3.95
N ALA A 428 21.47 7.55 -3.81
CA ALA A 428 22.00 8.91 -3.58
C ALA A 428 22.21 9.18 -2.08
N LYS A 429 21.37 8.60 -1.21
CA LYS A 429 21.48 8.73 0.25
C LYS A 429 20.97 7.47 0.94
N VAL A 430 21.59 7.15 2.04
CA VAL A 430 21.17 6.12 2.99
C VAL A 430 20.94 6.79 4.33
N TRP A 431 19.77 6.57 4.92
CA TRP A 431 19.53 6.74 6.34
C TRP A 431 19.42 5.34 6.95
N GLY A 432 20.04 5.12 8.11
CA GLY A 432 20.12 3.78 8.68
C GLY A 432 20.16 3.77 10.21
N PRO A 433 20.48 2.62 10.80
CA PRO A 433 20.60 2.48 12.25
C PRO A 433 21.59 3.47 12.89
N ALA A 434 22.66 3.84 12.18
CA ALA A 434 23.62 4.86 12.64
C ALA A 434 23.02 6.28 12.73
N ASP A 435 21.95 6.57 11.99
CA ASP A 435 21.20 7.82 12.05
C ASP A 435 20.03 7.76 13.07
N GLY A 436 19.85 6.63 13.75
CA GLY A 436 18.81 6.41 14.76
C GLY A 436 17.53 5.75 14.23
N LEU A 437 17.52 5.24 13.01
CA LEU A 437 16.40 4.46 12.50
C LEU A 437 16.44 3.04 13.10
N VAL A 438 15.25 2.53 13.48
CA VAL A 438 15.12 1.17 14.01
C VAL A 438 14.38 0.29 13.01
N LYS A 439 13.10 0.56 12.75
CA LYS A 439 12.27 -0.21 11.82
C LYS A 439 11.26 0.69 11.09
N PRO A 440 11.74 1.56 10.19
CA PRO A 440 10.87 2.49 9.47
C PRO A 440 9.90 1.73 8.57
N HIS A 441 8.63 1.96 8.78
CA HIS A 441 7.53 1.31 8.06
C HIS A 441 6.67 2.35 7.36
N GLY A 442 6.27 2.10 6.12
CA GLY A 442 5.35 2.95 5.38
C GLY A 442 5.91 4.34 5.05
N ILE A 443 6.93 4.42 4.18
CA ILE A 443 7.45 5.73 3.76
C ILE A 443 6.56 6.40 2.72
N PHE A 444 6.22 7.68 2.95
CA PHE A 444 5.39 8.48 2.06
C PHE A 444 5.97 9.88 1.90
N ALA A 445 6.25 10.25 0.64
CA ALA A 445 6.63 11.61 0.29
C ALA A 445 5.38 12.49 0.18
N ALA A 446 5.44 13.72 0.69
CA ALA A 446 4.38 14.70 0.54
C ALA A 446 4.05 14.91 -0.95
N GLY A 447 2.79 14.67 -1.33
CA GLY A 447 2.35 14.74 -2.73
C GLY A 447 2.91 13.66 -3.66
N GLY A 448 3.63 12.68 -3.13
CA GLY A 448 3.95 11.46 -3.83
C GLY A 448 2.69 10.60 -3.92
N LEU A 449 2.00 10.69 -5.05
CA LEU A 449 0.82 9.87 -5.30
C LEU A 449 1.24 8.43 -5.61
N ARG A 450 0.52 7.48 -5.05
CA ARG A 450 0.61 6.07 -5.42
C ARG A 450 -0.42 5.71 -6.48
#